data_1d2c4b57fb815232e3656331207775de
#
_entry.id   1d2c4b57fb815232e3656331207775de
#
_cell.length_a   1.000
_cell.length_b   1.000
_cell.length_c   1.000
_cell.angle_alpha   90.00
_cell.angle_beta   90.00
_cell.angle_gamma   90.00
#
_symmetry.space_group_name_H-M   'P 1'
#
loop_
_entity.id
_entity.type
_entity.pdbx_description
1 polymer ?
#
loop_
_entity_poly.entity_id
_entity_poly.type
_entity_poly.pdbx_seq_one_letter_code
_entity_poly.pdbx_strand_id
1 'polypeptide(L)'
;MLKQRIDQDLKVALLGGNKVLATTLRGLKSVILYAEVAKGVRDEGLGDDEIITLLAKEAKKRQESADLYEQGGSPERARLELDEKTVIE
;
A
#
# COMPACT_ATOMS: atom_id res chain seq x y z
N MET A 1 -12.12 5.74 8.64
CA MET A 1 -11.49 6.99 8.25
C MET A 1 -10.37 6.77 7.24
N LEU A 2 -9.27 6.11 7.62
CA LEU A 2 -8.18 5.82 6.68
C LEU A 2 -8.63 4.92 5.52
N LYS A 3 -9.47 3.94 5.79
CA LYS A 3 -9.99 3.05 4.76
C LYS A 3 -10.78 3.79 3.70
N GLN A 4 -11.64 4.71 4.11
CA GLN A 4 -12.43 5.54 3.20
C GLN A 4 -11.53 6.51 2.43
N ARG A 5 -10.49 7.03 3.06
CA ARG A 5 -9.51 7.90 2.40
C ARG A 5 -8.77 7.14 1.31
N ILE A 6 -8.37 5.90 1.57
CA ILE A 6 -7.72 5.03 0.57
C ILE A 6 -8.66 4.81 -0.62
N ASP A 7 -9.93 4.51 -0.38
CA ASP A 7 -10.92 4.33 -1.43
C ASP A 7 -11.09 5.60 -2.28
N GLN A 8 -11.16 6.75 -1.64
CA GLN A 8 -11.31 8.03 -2.29
C GLN A 8 -10.08 8.40 -3.12
N ASP A 9 -8.89 8.20 -2.56
CA ASP A 9 -7.63 8.45 -3.26
C ASP A 9 -7.46 7.51 -4.45
N LEU A 10 -7.90 6.26 -4.33
CA LEU A 10 -7.90 5.31 -5.45
C LEU A 10 -8.78 5.80 -6.60
N LYS A 11 -9.97 6.29 -6.31
CA LYS A 11 -10.86 6.87 -7.32
C LYS A 11 -10.20 8.02 -8.06
N VAL A 12 -9.60 8.93 -7.32
CA VAL A 12 -8.89 10.10 -7.90
C VAL A 12 -7.74 9.63 -8.78
N ALA A 13 -6.97 8.66 -8.33
CA ALA A 13 -5.85 8.11 -9.09
C ALA A 13 -6.29 7.45 -10.39
N LEU A 14 -7.38 6.70 -10.37
CA LEU A 14 -7.92 6.05 -11.57
C LEU A 14 -8.42 7.08 -12.58
N LEU A 15 -9.11 8.11 -12.13
CA LEU A 15 -9.62 9.17 -13.00
C LEU A 15 -8.48 10.03 -13.57
N GLY A 16 -7.43 10.23 -12.79
CA GLY A 16 -6.26 11.00 -13.21
C GLY A 16 -5.21 10.21 -14.02
N GLY A 17 -5.40 8.91 -14.21
CA GLY A 17 -4.47 8.06 -14.94
C GLY A 17 -3.14 7.78 -14.21
N ASN A 18 -3.09 7.96 -12.90
CA ASN A 18 -1.90 7.67 -12.11
C ASN A 18 -1.82 6.19 -11.78
N LYS A 19 -1.11 5.41 -12.61
CA LYS A 19 -1.02 3.96 -12.49
C LYS A 19 -0.29 3.49 -11.24
N VAL A 20 0.81 4.14 -10.88
CA VAL A 20 1.58 3.77 -9.68
C VAL A 20 0.73 3.94 -8.42
N LEU A 21 0.09 5.09 -8.29
CA LEU A 21 -0.78 5.38 -7.16
C LEU A 21 -1.94 4.41 -7.09
N ALA A 22 -2.62 4.17 -8.21
CA ALA A 22 -3.75 3.24 -8.27
C ALA A 22 -3.35 1.81 -7.90
N THR A 23 -2.24 1.31 -8.44
CA THR A 23 -1.73 -0.04 -8.15
C THR A 23 -1.37 -0.19 -6.67
N THR A 24 -0.68 0.79 -6.11
CA THR A 24 -0.29 0.79 -4.69
C THR A 24 -1.52 0.79 -3.79
N LEU A 25 -2.49 1.66 -4.06
CA LEU A 25 -3.71 1.76 -3.24
C LEU A 25 -4.56 0.49 -3.33
N ARG A 26 -4.65 -0.14 -4.50
CA ARG A 26 -5.31 -1.45 -4.64
C ARG A 26 -4.63 -2.52 -3.80
N GLY A 27 -3.30 -2.55 -3.81
CA GLY A 27 -2.53 -3.47 -2.98
C GLY A 27 -2.79 -3.27 -1.50
N LEU A 28 -2.85 -2.02 -1.05
CA LEU A 28 -3.16 -1.69 0.34
C LEU A 28 -4.57 -2.14 0.72
N LYS A 29 -5.55 -1.95 -0.15
CA LYS A 29 -6.92 -2.44 0.09
C LYS A 29 -6.95 -3.95 0.27
N SER A 30 -6.20 -4.68 -0.56
CA SER A 30 -6.11 -6.14 -0.46
C SER A 30 -5.50 -6.58 0.87
N VAL A 31 -4.43 -5.93 1.31
CA VAL A 31 -3.77 -6.22 2.60
C VAL A 31 -4.74 -5.99 3.75
N ILE A 32 -5.46 -4.88 3.73
CA ILE A 32 -6.46 -4.56 4.76
C ILE A 32 -7.56 -5.62 4.78
N LEU A 33 -8.08 -5.99 3.62
CA LEU A 33 -9.13 -7.01 3.51
C LEU A 33 -8.66 -8.35 4.07
N TYR A 34 -7.46 -8.80 3.73
CA TYR A 34 -6.90 -10.04 4.26
C TYR A 34 -6.79 -10.00 5.79
N ALA A 35 -6.34 -8.89 6.34
CA ALA A 35 -6.24 -8.73 7.79
C ALA A 35 -7.61 -8.75 8.45
N GLU A 36 -8.60 -8.11 7.85
CA GLU A 36 -9.98 -8.09 8.34
C GLU A 36 -10.58 -9.50 8.36
N VAL A 37 -10.37 -10.27 7.30
CA VAL A 37 -10.84 -11.66 7.20
C VAL A 37 -10.15 -12.54 8.24
N ALA A 38 -8.83 -12.41 8.40
CA ALA A 38 -8.06 -13.20 9.35
C ALA A 38 -8.49 -12.95 10.80
N LYS A 39 -8.89 -11.72 11.13
CA LYS A 39 -9.40 -11.37 12.46
C LYS A 39 -10.89 -11.66 12.65
N GLY A 40 -11.63 -11.94 11.58
CA GLY A 40 -13.08 -12.11 11.63
C GLY A 40 -13.84 -10.81 11.84
N VAL A 41 -13.26 -9.68 11.46
CA VAL A 41 -13.86 -8.34 11.65
C VAL A 41 -14.18 -7.65 10.32
N ARG A 42 -14.45 -8.42 9.29
CA ARG A 42 -14.69 -7.88 7.95
C ARG A 42 -15.84 -6.87 7.90
N ASP A 43 -16.92 -7.15 8.62
CA ASP A 43 -18.11 -6.29 8.63
C ASP A 43 -17.86 -4.99 9.42
N GLU A 44 -17.11 -5.08 10.50
CA GLU A 44 -16.76 -3.94 11.35
C GLU A 44 -15.59 -3.13 10.77
N GLY A 45 -14.68 -3.80 10.06
CA GLY A 45 -13.44 -3.22 9.56
C GLY A 45 -12.36 -3.09 10.62
N LEU A 46 -11.15 -2.80 10.19
CA LEU A 46 -10.03 -2.51 11.08
C LEU A 46 -10.09 -1.06 11.56
N GLY A 47 -9.69 -0.82 12.80
CA GLY A 47 -9.51 0.52 13.32
C GLY A 47 -8.33 1.22 12.65
N ASP A 48 -8.31 2.55 12.70
CA ASP A 48 -7.25 3.35 12.07
C ASP A 48 -5.86 3.01 12.60
N ASP A 49 -5.72 2.71 13.90
CA ASP A 49 -4.44 2.32 14.49
C ASP A 49 -3.90 1.02 13.88
N GLU A 50 -4.76 0.05 13.64
CA GLU A 50 -4.37 -1.21 13.01
C GLU A 50 -3.99 -0.99 11.54
N ILE A 51 -4.71 -0.14 10.84
CA ILE A 51 -4.40 0.23 9.46
C ILE A 51 -3.05 0.93 9.39
N ILE A 52 -2.77 1.87 10.28
CA ILE A 52 -1.47 2.55 10.35
C ILE A 52 -0.34 1.54 10.54
N THR A 53 -0.52 0.56 11.42
CA THR A 53 0.48 -0.50 11.63
C THR A 53 0.72 -1.31 10.36
N LEU A 54 -0.35 -1.67 9.64
CA LEU A 54 -0.23 -2.39 8.36
C LEU A 54 0.49 -1.55 7.30
N LEU A 55 0.17 -0.27 7.20
CA LEU A 55 0.82 0.64 6.26
C LEU A 55 2.31 0.78 6.55
N ALA A 56 2.68 0.87 7.82
CA ALA A 56 4.09 0.94 8.21
C ALA A 56 4.86 -0.32 7.80
N LYS A 57 4.24 -1.50 7.96
CA LYS A 57 4.83 -2.77 7.52
C LYS A 57 4.99 -2.83 6.01
N GLU A 58 4.00 -2.37 5.26
CA GLU A 58 4.05 -2.34 3.80
C GLU A 58 5.13 -1.37 3.30
N ALA A 59 5.25 -0.20 3.91
CA ALA A 59 6.31 0.76 3.58
C ALA A 59 7.70 0.15 3.81
N LYS A 60 7.88 -0.57 4.91
CA LYS A 60 9.13 -1.28 5.21
C LYS A 60 9.44 -2.35 4.18
N LYS A 61 8.45 -3.13 3.77
CA LYS A 61 8.61 -4.15 2.71
C LYS A 61 9.06 -3.52 1.40
N ARG A 62 8.49 -2.37 1.03
CA ARG A 62 8.89 -1.67 -0.20
C ARG A 62 10.33 -1.20 -0.12
N GLN A 63 10.79 -0.71 1.02
CA GLN A 63 12.18 -0.30 1.22
C GLN A 63 13.13 -1.51 1.12
N GLU A 64 12.78 -2.63 1.74
CA GLU A 64 13.59 -3.85 1.68
C GLU A 64 13.68 -4.38 0.24
N SER A 65 12.57 -4.37 -0.50
CA SER A 65 12.55 -4.77 -1.91
C SER A 65 13.41 -3.86 -2.77
N ALA A 66 13.36 -2.55 -2.53
CA ALA A 66 14.18 -1.58 -3.24
C ALA A 66 15.67 -1.84 -3.01
N ASP A 67 16.06 -2.11 -1.76
CA ASP A 67 17.44 -2.40 -1.41
C ASP A 67 17.94 -3.67 -2.12
N LEU A 68 17.11 -4.71 -2.17
CA LEU A 68 17.45 -5.96 -2.86
C LEU A 68 17.60 -5.73 -4.37
N TYR A 69 16.72 -4.94 -5.00
CA TYR A 69 16.83 -4.64 -6.42
C TYR A 69 18.08 -3.82 -6.75
N GLU A 70 18.47 -2.89 -5.91
CA GLU A 70 19.71 -2.14 -6.08
C GLU A 70 20.93 -3.06 -6.01
N GLN A 71 20.97 -3.96 -5.03
CA GLN A 71 22.04 -4.96 -4.90
C GLN A 71 22.09 -5.91 -6.10
N GLY A 72 20.93 -6.26 -6.64
CA GLY A 72 20.81 -7.13 -7.81
C GLY A 72 21.04 -6.44 -9.15
N GLY A 73 21.35 -5.15 -9.17
CA GLY A 73 21.61 -4.39 -10.40
C GLY A 73 20.36 -4.00 -11.18
N SER A 74 19.22 -3.85 -10.50
CA SER A 74 17.95 -3.44 -11.12
C SER A 74 17.44 -2.13 -10.55
N PRO A 75 18.12 -0.98 -10.82
CA PRO A 75 17.75 0.29 -10.21
C PRO A 75 16.36 0.78 -10.61
N GLU A 76 15.87 0.41 -11.79
CA GLU A 76 14.51 0.79 -12.21
C GLU A 76 13.44 0.16 -11.33
N ARG A 77 13.60 -1.11 -10.97
CA ARG A 77 12.68 -1.80 -10.07
C ARG A 77 12.79 -1.25 -8.65
N ALA A 78 14.00 -0.95 -8.20
CA ALA A 78 14.20 -0.30 -6.91
C ALA A 78 13.45 1.03 -6.83
N ARG A 79 13.50 1.83 -7.88
CA ARG A 79 12.79 3.10 -7.95
C ARG A 79 11.28 2.93 -7.89
N LEU A 80 10.73 1.93 -8.57
CA LEU A 80 9.30 1.63 -8.50
C LEU A 80 8.87 1.30 -7.07
N GLU A 81 9.64 0.49 -6.35
CA GLU A 81 9.35 0.16 -4.96
C GLU A 81 9.42 1.38 -4.04
N LEU A 82 10.39 2.27 -4.26
CA LEU A 82 10.51 3.51 -3.50
C LEU A 82 9.34 4.46 -3.80
N ASP A 83 8.89 4.53 -5.04
CA ASP A 83 7.72 5.31 -5.42
C ASP A 83 6.47 4.79 -4.72
N GLU A 84 6.29 3.47 -4.66
CA GLU A 84 5.18 2.85 -3.92
C GLU A 84 5.28 3.14 -2.41
N LYS A 85 6.50 3.08 -1.85
CA LYS A 85 6.73 3.43 -0.45
C LYS A 85 6.30 4.86 -0.16
N THR A 86 6.63 5.79 -1.03
CA THR A 86 6.25 7.20 -0.91
C THR A 86 4.74 7.37 -0.88
N VAL A 87 4.01 6.62 -1.70
CA VAL A 87 2.54 6.65 -1.71
C VAL A 87 1.98 6.15 -0.38
N ILE A 88 2.58 5.12 0.21
CA ILE A 88 2.13 4.52 1.47
C ILE A 88 2.34 5.51 2.63
N GLU A 89 3.45 6.21 2.62
CA GLU A 89 3.76 7.21 3.65
C GLU A 89 2.91 8.47 3.46
#